data_6cee83fa91a715e69f979ecb1978cdd1
#
_entry.id   6cee83fa91a715e69f979ecb1978cdd1
#
_cell.length_a   1.000
_cell.length_b   1.000
_cell.length_c   1.000
_cell.angle_alpha   90.00
_cell.angle_beta   90.00
_cell.angle_gamma   90.00
#
_symmetry.space_group_name_H-M   'P 1'
#
loop_
_entity.id
_entity.type
_entity.pdbx_description
1 polymer ?
#
loop_
_entity_poly.entity_id
_entity_poly.type
_entity_poly.pdbx_seq_one_letter_code
_entity_poly.pdbx_strand_id
1 'polypeptide(L)'
;MVLDPQSSQYKSALKQFQDLFMEDLYKVTTNLQKYERFKNRLSQEFRDINKLTPETLYDQVKDFSLEKTKATAAEKKEASQTFAHPGAEIVYRGQDWTVSKISDTGQLGKDAACFYGGSHNEARRGETNWCTSSPGYSWFERYIAKGPLYVVIPNTPKTFKTYGKETGEVSGLPANRYQFHFPDNQFMDADDRQINLIEFLNTNEEGLKQFFKPEFMKSLTGDKGEKVVIDYPSDSASKFIALYGFDEFFATLPDTLKRLTFKNTSRDKISLNIPNDIGRFKQLNAINFVGCVASLPEAICSLENLQYLSLVNNPDLQMLPECIGDMPNLMVLNLGGSNPQQVLPESVFRRAETDEDFNLFTHS
;
A
#
# COMPACT_ATOMS: atom_id res chain seq x y z
N MET A 1 21.32 -9.68 -18.75
CA MET A 1 22.50 -9.28 -17.96
C MET A 1 22.62 -7.77 -18.13
N VAL A 2 22.20 -7.01 -17.13
CA VAL A 2 22.45 -5.57 -17.09
C VAL A 2 23.95 -5.46 -16.81
N LEU A 3 24.71 -4.78 -17.67
CA LEU A 3 26.10 -4.47 -17.36
C LEU A 3 26.10 -3.72 -16.03
N ASP A 4 26.73 -4.30 -15.02
CA ASP A 4 27.00 -3.61 -13.77
C ASP A 4 27.69 -2.27 -14.10
N PRO A 5 27.10 -1.12 -13.69
CA PRO A 5 27.75 0.18 -13.88
C PRO A 5 29.16 0.27 -13.29
N GLN A 6 29.51 -0.67 -12.42
CA GLN A 6 30.83 -0.81 -11.82
C GLN A 6 31.78 -1.69 -12.64
N SER A 7 31.29 -2.39 -13.68
CA SER A 7 32.16 -3.24 -14.51
C SER A 7 33.21 -2.44 -15.24
N SER A 8 34.40 -3.01 -15.38
CA SER A 8 35.51 -2.38 -16.12
C SER A 8 35.17 -2.15 -17.60
N GLN A 9 34.31 -3.00 -18.17
CA GLN A 9 33.86 -2.86 -19.58
C GLN A 9 32.92 -1.67 -19.75
N TYR A 10 31.97 -1.48 -18.81
CA TYR A 10 31.09 -0.31 -18.84
C TYR A 10 31.86 1.00 -18.65
N LYS A 11 32.80 1.02 -17.70
CA LYS A 11 33.66 2.20 -17.44
C LYS A 11 34.56 2.53 -18.62
N SER A 12 35.12 1.51 -19.28
CA SER A 12 35.95 1.69 -20.47
C SER A 12 35.15 2.23 -21.66
N ALA A 13 33.98 1.66 -21.94
CA ALA A 13 33.07 2.14 -22.97
C ALA A 13 32.58 3.57 -22.66
N LEU A 14 32.18 3.83 -21.42
CA LEU A 14 31.73 5.16 -20.99
C LEU A 14 32.84 6.22 -21.19
N LYS A 15 34.08 5.90 -20.83
CA LYS A 15 35.23 6.81 -21.02
C LYS A 15 35.51 7.08 -22.48
N GLN A 16 35.50 6.05 -23.32
CA GLN A 16 35.71 6.18 -24.76
C GLN A 16 34.61 7.04 -25.42
N PHE A 17 33.39 6.96 -24.95
CA PHE A 17 32.28 7.78 -25.42
C PHE A 17 32.26 9.18 -24.81
N GLN A 18 32.73 9.36 -23.58
CA GLN A 18 32.87 10.68 -22.94
C GLN A 18 33.89 11.56 -23.63
N ASP A 19 35.02 10.98 -24.06
CA ASP A 19 36.10 11.73 -24.74
C ASP A 19 35.67 12.23 -26.14
N LEU A 20 34.65 11.63 -26.73
CA LEU A 20 34.13 11.97 -28.05
C LEU A 20 32.89 12.89 -28.02
N PHE A 21 32.18 12.97 -26.91
CA PHE A 21 30.89 13.68 -26.80
C PHE A 21 30.76 14.48 -25.50
N MET A 22 31.60 15.48 -25.33
CA MET A 22 31.53 16.39 -24.17
C MET A 22 30.19 17.14 -24.02
N GLU A 23 29.32 17.17 -25.05
CA GLU A 23 28.10 17.97 -25.04
C GLU A 23 26.79 17.21 -24.74
N ASP A 24 26.76 15.87 -24.76
CA ASP A 24 25.47 15.17 -24.56
C ASP A 24 25.58 13.81 -23.85
N LEU A 25 26.08 13.85 -22.63
CA LEU A 25 26.20 12.67 -21.73
C LEU A 25 24.90 11.87 -21.59
N TYR A 26 23.75 12.56 -21.64
CA TYR A 26 22.40 11.95 -21.53
C TYR A 26 22.11 11.06 -22.75
N LYS A 27 22.40 11.50 -23.95
CA LYS A 27 22.20 10.71 -25.18
C LYS A 27 23.11 9.48 -25.23
N VAL A 28 24.34 9.62 -24.81
CA VAL A 28 25.31 8.50 -24.75
C VAL A 28 24.79 7.44 -23.76
N THR A 29 24.40 7.84 -22.56
CA THR A 29 23.86 6.93 -21.54
C THR A 29 22.62 6.22 -22.03
N THR A 30 21.70 6.95 -22.67
CA THR A 30 20.46 6.39 -23.23
C THR A 30 20.74 5.37 -24.35
N ASN A 31 21.68 5.65 -25.23
CA ASN A 31 22.06 4.73 -26.31
C ASN A 31 22.73 3.45 -25.78
N LEU A 32 23.58 3.57 -24.76
CA LEU A 32 24.17 2.41 -24.09
C LEU A 32 23.12 1.56 -23.40
N GLN A 33 22.13 2.17 -22.74
CA GLN A 33 21.00 1.45 -22.13
C GLN A 33 20.14 0.73 -23.18
N LYS A 34 19.88 1.38 -24.32
CA LYS A 34 19.19 0.75 -25.45
C LYS A 34 20.00 -0.44 -26.00
N TYR A 35 21.31 -0.24 -26.21
CA TYR A 35 22.19 -1.30 -26.67
C TYR A 35 22.16 -2.52 -25.77
N GLU A 36 22.36 -2.35 -24.47
CA GLU A 36 22.33 -3.46 -23.50
C GLU A 36 20.99 -4.21 -23.54
N ARG A 37 19.91 -3.49 -23.63
CA ARG A 37 18.57 -4.09 -23.65
C ARG A 37 18.29 -4.87 -24.94
N PHE A 38 18.81 -4.39 -26.07
CA PHE A 38 18.41 -4.89 -27.39
C PHE A 38 19.54 -5.56 -28.16
N LYS A 39 20.77 -5.66 -27.63
CA LYS A 39 21.95 -6.23 -28.32
C LYS A 39 21.70 -7.61 -28.93
N ASN A 40 20.85 -8.45 -28.31
CA ASN A 40 20.52 -9.78 -28.84
C ASN A 40 19.64 -9.72 -30.11
N ARG A 41 19.03 -8.56 -30.40
CA ARG A 41 18.24 -8.31 -31.63
C ARG A 41 19.07 -7.73 -32.76
N LEU A 42 20.30 -7.30 -32.46
CA LEU A 42 21.24 -6.79 -33.46
C LEU A 42 21.89 -7.95 -34.21
N SER A 43 22.38 -7.68 -35.44
CA SER A 43 23.18 -8.63 -36.16
C SER A 43 24.49 -8.96 -35.40
N GLN A 44 25.05 -10.12 -35.64
CA GLN A 44 26.18 -10.65 -34.85
C GLN A 44 27.38 -9.70 -34.80
N GLU A 45 27.62 -8.97 -35.87
CA GLU A 45 28.72 -7.99 -36.01
C GLU A 45 28.59 -6.79 -35.07
N PHE A 46 27.37 -6.40 -34.69
CA PHE A 46 27.10 -5.25 -33.81
C PHE A 46 26.88 -5.64 -32.33
N ARG A 47 27.08 -6.90 -31.94
CA ARG A 47 26.89 -7.35 -30.55
C ARG A 47 28.11 -7.12 -29.64
N ASP A 48 29.24 -6.71 -30.20
CA ASP A 48 30.45 -6.35 -29.46
C ASP A 48 30.56 -4.83 -29.38
N ILE A 49 30.24 -4.25 -28.20
CA ILE A 49 30.22 -2.80 -27.98
C ILE A 49 31.61 -2.17 -28.25
N ASN A 50 32.71 -2.93 -28.07
CA ASN A 50 34.06 -2.42 -28.26
C ASN A 50 34.42 -2.19 -29.74
N LYS A 51 33.58 -2.68 -30.66
CA LYS A 51 33.74 -2.52 -32.11
C LYS A 51 32.85 -1.44 -32.68
N LEU A 52 32.04 -0.78 -31.86
CA LEU A 52 31.10 0.24 -32.31
C LEU A 52 31.66 1.64 -32.03
N THR A 53 31.52 2.52 -33.01
CA THR A 53 31.64 3.96 -32.78
C THR A 53 30.35 4.52 -32.20
N PRO A 54 30.35 5.72 -31.59
CA PRO A 54 29.13 6.35 -31.10
C PRO A 54 28.06 6.51 -32.17
N GLU A 55 28.41 6.87 -33.37
CA GLU A 55 27.49 7.02 -34.50
C GLU A 55 26.91 5.67 -34.90
N THR A 56 27.75 4.63 -35.02
CA THR A 56 27.28 3.27 -35.31
C THR A 56 26.37 2.75 -34.21
N LEU A 57 26.73 2.98 -32.93
CA LEU A 57 25.87 2.63 -31.80
C LEU A 57 24.51 3.31 -31.92
N TYR A 58 24.50 4.63 -32.14
CA TYR A 58 23.27 5.40 -32.31
C TYR A 58 22.39 4.82 -33.43
N ASP A 59 22.98 4.61 -34.61
CA ASP A 59 22.25 4.08 -35.74
C ASP A 59 21.65 2.70 -35.51
N GLN A 60 22.31 1.85 -34.74
CA GLN A 60 21.81 0.52 -34.41
C GLN A 60 20.70 0.53 -33.37
N VAL A 61 20.61 1.57 -32.52
CA VAL A 61 19.67 1.60 -31.40
C VAL A 61 18.63 2.72 -31.46
N LYS A 62 18.72 3.65 -32.42
CA LYS A 62 17.84 4.83 -32.51
C LYS A 62 16.35 4.47 -32.56
N ASP A 63 16.00 3.39 -33.24
CA ASP A 63 14.62 2.93 -33.43
C ASP A 63 14.10 2.10 -32.25
N PHE A 64 14.95 1.75 -31.29
CA PHE A 64 14.53 1.07 -30.09
C PHE A 64 14.07 2.07 -29.03
N SER A 65 12.89 1.82 -28.44
CA SER A 65 12.39 2.59 -27.29
C SER A 65 12.81 1.92 -25.98
N LEU A 66 13.29 2.73 -25.02
CA LEU A 66 13.46 2.30 -23.62
C LEU A 66 12.13 2.30 -22.88
N GLU A 67 11.11 2.96 -23.43
CA GLU A 67 9.75 2.78 -22.95
C GLU A 67 9.42 1.29 -23.00
N LYS A 68 8.81 0.77 -21.92
CA LYS A 68 8.35 -0.62 -21.91
C LYS A 68 7.47 -0.82 -23.14
N THR A 69 7.91 -1.63 -24.09
CA THR A 69 7.02 -2.12 -25.14
C THR A 69 5.87 -2.79 -24.42
N LYS A 70 4.69 -2.16 -24.47
CA LYS A 70 3.49 -2.72 -23.86
C LYS A 70 3.29 -4.09 -24.51
N ALA A 71 3.43 -5.15 -23.72
CA ALA A 71 3.10 -6.49 -24.20
C ALA A 71 1.72 -6.45 -24.84
N THR A 72 1.55 -7.12 -25.96
CA THR A 72 0.25 -7.16 -26.66
C THR A 72 -0.82 -7.74 -25.73
N ALA A 73 -2.09 -7.41 -25.97
CA ALA A 73 -3.18 -7.96 -25.17
C ALA A 73 -3.21 -9.51 -25.19
N ALA A 74 -2.72 -10.13 -26.28
CA ALA A 74 -2.59 -11.58 -26.41
C ALA A 74 -1.46 -12.14 -25.52
N GLU A 75 -0.26 -11.54 -25.54
CA GLU A 75 0.86 -11.94 -24.70
C GLU A 75 0.54 -11.78 -23.20
N LYS A 76 -0.19 -10.71 -22.84
CA LYS A 76 -0.65 -10.49 -21.47
C LYS A 76 -1.67 -11.53 -21.02
N LYS A 77 -2.59 -11.91 -21.92
CA LYS A 77 -3.61 -12.94 -21.66
C LYS A 77 -2.97 -14.32 -21.51
N GLU A 78 -1.99 -14.64 -22.35
CA GLU A 78 -1.25 -15.91 -22.28
C GLU A 78 -0.42 -16.01 -21.00
N ALA A 79 0.36 -14.97 -20.65
CA ALA A 79 1.10 -14.91 -19.41
C ALA A 79 0.19 -15.06 -18.18
N SER A 80 -0.97 -14.41 -18.16
CA SER A 80 -1.92 -14.50 -17.06
C SER A 80 -2.64 -15.85 -16.93
N GLN A 81 -2.73 -16.63 -18.00
CA GLN A 81 -3.32 -17.98 -17.96
C GLN A 81 -2.38 -19.00 -17.29
N THR A 82 -1.06 -18.79 -17.36
CA THR A 82 -0.06 -19.66 -16.73
C THR A 82 0.00 -19.52 -15.20
N PHE A 83 -0.63 -18.49 -14.64
CA PHE A 83 -0.64 -18.26 -13.17
C PHE A 83 -1.87 -18.87 -12.48
N ALA A 84 -2.69 -19.62 -13.16
CA ALA A 84 -3.88 -20.24 -12.59
C ALA A 84 -3.53 -21.50 -11.80
N HIS A 85 -4.15 -21.68 -10.62
CA HIS A 85 -4.11 -22.90 -9.83
C HIS A 85 -5.51 -23.23 -9.32
N PRO A 86 -5.95 -24.50 -9.27
CA PRO A 86 -7.31 -24.87 -8.85
C PRO A 86 -7.67 -24.44 -7.43
N GLY A 87 -6.69 -24.32 -6.53
CA GLY A 87 -6.88 -23.86 -5.15
C GLY A 87 -6.83 -22.34 -4.97
N ALA A 88 -6.81 -21.57 -6.06
CA ALA A 88 -6.78 -20.11 -6.02
C ALA A 88 -7.64 -19.52 -7.15
N GLU A 89 -8.22 -18.37 -6.88
CA GLU A 89 -8.99 -17.59 -7.83
C GLU A 89 -8.15 -16.41 -8.35
N ILE A 90 -8.10 -16.18 -9.66
CA ILE A 90 -7.52 -14.97 -10.20
C ILE A 90 -8.56 -13.85 -10.05
N VAL A 91 -8.30 -12.92 -9.14
CA VAL A 91 -9.24 -11.85 -8.75
C VAL A 91 -8.91 -10.50 -9.39
N TYR A 92 -7.71 -10.33 -9.94
CA TYR A 92 -7.33 -9.11 -10.64
C TYR A 92 -6.39 -9.42 -11.81
N ARG A 93 -6.60 -8.75 -12.93
CA ARG A 93 -5.76 -8.79 -14.13
C ARG A 93 -5.58 -7.38 -14.66
N GLY A 94 -4.47 -6.77 -14.30
CA GLY A 94 -4.07 -5.45 -14.77
C GLY A 94 -3.09 -5.47 -15.93
N GLN A 95 -2.55 -4.32 -16.22
CA GLN A 95 -1.54 -4.17 -17.26
C GLN A 95 -0.22 -4.82 -16.88
N ASP A 96 0.24 -4.57 -15.66
CA ASP A 96 1.55 -4.99 -15.16
C ASP A 96 1.45 -6.13 -14.14
N TRP A 97 0.27 -6.39 -13.57
CA TRP A 97 0.08 -7.30 -12.46
C TRP A 97 -1.14 -8.23 -12.60
N THR A 98 -0.98 -9.44 -12.11
CA THR A 98 -2.07 -10.40 -11.88
C THR A 98 -2.12 -10.70 -10.38
N VAL A 99 -3.31 -10.77 -9.80
CA VAL A 99 -3.49 -11.16 -8.39
C VAL A 99 -4.30 -12.44 -8.32
N SER A 100 -3.74 -13.42 -7.64
CA SER A 100 -4.41 -14.67 -7.28
C SER A 100 -4.77 -14.65 -5.80
N LYS A 101 -5.98 -15.06 -5.47
CA LYS A 101 -6.50 -15.12 -4.10
C LYS A 101 -6.66 -16.57 -3.68
N ILE A 102 -6.05 -16.95 -2.56
CA ILE A 102 -6.22 -18.24 -1.90
C ILE A 102 -7.18 -18.03 -0.74
N SER A 103 -8.32 -18.72 -0.76
CA SER A 103 -9.32 -18.67 0.32
C SER A 103 -9.68 -20.05 0.84
N ASP A 104 -9.27 -21.11 0.12
CA ASP A 104 -9.50 -22.50 0.53
C ASP A 104 -8.62 -22.85 1.73
N THR A 105 -9.23 -23.37 2.79
CA THR A 105 -8.53 -23.77 4.03
C THR A 105 -8.08 -25.23 4.01
N GLY A 106 -8.46 -25.98 2.99
CA GLY A 106 -8.16 -27.39 2.81
C GLY A 106 -6.88 -27.67 2.00
N GLN A 107 -6.81 -28.88 1.46
CA GLN A 107 -5.63 -29.33 0.70
C GLN A 107 -5.41 -28.50 -0.57
N LEU A 108 -6.47 -28.11 -1.29
CA LEU A 108 -6.32 -27.31 -2.50
C LEU A 108 -5.67 -25.94 -2.23
N GLY A 109 -6.02 -25.30 -1.09
CA GLY A 109 -5.38 -24.05 -0.67
C GLY A 109 -3.91 -24.23 -0.32
N LYS A 110 -3.55 -25.33 0.36
CA LYS A 110 -2.16 -25.70 0.67
C LYS A 110 -1.36 -25.92 -0.61
N ASP A 111 -1.92 -26.65 -1.56
CA ASP A 111 -1.29 -26.91 -2.86
C ASP A 111 -1.09 -25.61 -3.64
N ALA A 112 -2.06 -24.68 -3.59
CA ALA A 112 -1.92 -23.35 -4.17
C ALA A 112 -0.81 -22.54 -3.51
N ALA A 113 -0.73 -22.55 -2.19
CA ALA A 113 0.35 -21.84 -1.47
C ALA A 113 1.73 -22.40 -1.84
N CYS A 114 1.86 -23.72 -1.96
CA CYS A 114 3.07 -24.39 -2.44
C CYS A 114 3.39 -24.01 -3.90
N PHE A 115 2.41 -24.06 -4.78
CA PHE A 115 2.57 -23.68 -6.18
C PHE A 115 3.09 -22.25 -6.32
N TYR A 116 2.44 -21.29 -5.67
CA TYR A 116 2.89 -19.89 -5.73
C TYR A 116 4.20 -19.64 -4.98
N GLY A 117 4.53 -20.43 -3.99
CA GLY A 117 5.82 -20.41 -3.32
C GLY A 117 6.95 -21.08 -4.14
N GLY A 118 6.60 -21.78 -5.23
CA GLY A 118 7.55 -22.55 -6.04
C GLY A 118 8.09 -23.78 -5.33
N SER A 119 7.35 -24.33 -4.37
CA SER A 119 7.72 -25.55 -3.64
C SER A 119 7.05 -26.76 -4.28
N HIS A 120 7.83 -27.77 -4.65
CA HIS A 120 7.30 -29.02 -5.25
C HIS A 120 7.24 -30.18 -4.29
N ASN A 121 7.78 -30.04 -3.10
CA ASN A 121 7.66 -31.08 -2.11
C ASN A 121 7.86 -30.54 -0.69
N GLU A 122 7.18 -31.17 0.24
CA GLU A 122 7.14 -30.81 1.67
C GLU A 122 8.50 -30.75 2.38
N ALA A 123 9.56 -31.20 1.73
CA ALA A 123 10.88 -31.34 2.35
C ALA A 123 11.86 -30.20 2.03
N ARG A 124 11.50 -29.26 1.14
CA ARG A 124 12.41 -28.18 0.73
C ARG A 124 11.70 -26.84 0.63
N ARG A 125 12.39 -25.75 1.02
CA ARG A 125 11.98 -24.38 0.71
C ARG A 125 11.84 -24.23 -0.81
N GLY A 126 10.79 -23.55 -1.24
CA GLY A 126 10.52 -23.26 -2.65
C GLY A 126 11.42 -22.19 -3.24
N GLU A 127 11.00 -21.60 -4.32
CA GLU A 127 11.64 -20.46 -4.98
C GLU A 127 11.52 -19.20 -4.14
N THR A 128 10.48 -19.11 -3.31
CA THR A 128 10.29 -18.06 -2.30
C THR A 128 10.65 -18.57 -0.91
N ASN A 129 10.91 -17.63 -0.01
CA ASN A 129 11.13 -17.96 1.40
C ASN A 129 9.84 -17.91 2.24
N TRP A 130 8.69 -17.81 1.61
CA TRP A 130 7.40 -17.66 2.32
C TRP A 130 7.13 -18.80 3.28
N CYS A 131 6.84 -18.43 4.51
CA CYS A 131 6.49 -19.38 5.57
C CYS A 131 5.20 -20.16 5.27
N THR A 132 4.29 -19.60 4.48
CA THR A 132 3.02 -20.23 4.08
C THR A 132 3.19 -21.38 3.11
N SER A 133 4.32 -21.45 2.40
CA SER A 133 4.71 -22.56 1.52
C SER A 133 5.75 -23.51 2.15
N SER A 134 6.00 -23.35 3.46
CA SER A 134 6.95 -24.18 4.21
C SER A 134 6.38 -25.55 4.57
N PRO A 135 7.23 -26.57 4.74
CA PRO A 135 6.80 -27.91 5.16
C PRO A 135 5.93 -27.89 6.43
N GLY A 136 4.88 -28.72 6.45
CA GLY A 136 3.97 -28.88 7.59
C GLY A 136 2.82 -27.87 7.63
N TYR A 137 2.77 -26.88 6.74
CA TYR A 137 1.64 -25.93 6.54
C TYR A 137 1.13 -25.18 7.76
N SER A 138 1.80 -25.23 8.90
CA SER A 138 1.34 -24.61 10.15
C SER A 138 1.12 -23.08 10.03
N TRP A 139 1.97 -22.43 9.26
CA TRP A 139 1.84 -21.00 8.98
C TRP A 139 0.72 -20.72 7.99
N PHE A 140 0.53 -21.54 6.95
CA PHE A 140 -0.59 -21.41 6.04
C PHE A 140 -1.92 -21.48 6.78
N GLU A 141 -2.12 -22.51 7.60
CA GLU A 141 -3.34 -22.70 8.39
C GLU A 141 -3.62 -21.53 9.33
N ARG A 142 -2.58 -20.99 9.93
CA ARG A 142 -2.67 -19.84 10.83
C ARG A 142 -3.13 -18.56 10.11
N TYR A 143 -2.59 -18.28 8.92
CA TYR A 143 -2.95 -17.11 8.15
C TYR A 143 -4.33 -17.25 7.51
N ILE A 144 -4.59 -18.38 6.84
CA ILE A 144 -5.84 -18.58 6.10
C ILE A 144 -7.08 -18.60 7.02
N ALA A 145 -6.90 -19.00 8.29
CA ALA A 145 -7.96 -18.96 9.28
C ALA A 145 -8.42 -17.53 9.62
N LYS A 146 -7.58 -16.52 9.41
CA LYS A 146 -7.89 -15.10 9.65
C LYS A 146 -8.41 -14.38 8.41
N GLY A 147 -8.08 -14.89 7.22
CA GLY A 147 -8.50 -14.34 5.96
C GLY A 147 -7.67 -14.81 4.77
N PRO A 148 -7.99 -14.36 3.57
CA PRO A 148 -7.34 -14.84 2.35
C PRO A 148 -5.90 -14.36 2.22
N LEU A 149 -5.10 -15.18 1.54
CA LEU A 149 -3.79 -14.81 1.03
C LEU A 149 -3.91 -14.31 -0.41
N TYR A 150 -3.23 -13.23 -0.72
CA TYR A 150 -3.13 -12.70 -2.08
C TYR A 150 -1.71 -12.87 -2.60
N VAL A 151 -1.59 -13.44 -3.80
CA VAL A 151 -0.31 -13.54 -4.51
C VAL A 151 -0.31 -12.54 -5.66
N VAL A 152 0.59 -11.58 -5.61
CA VAL A 152 0.71 -10.49 -6.57
C VAL A 152 1.87 -10.80 -7.50
N ILE A 153 1.58 -11.02 -8.77
CA ILE A 153 2.50 -11.59 -9.76
C ILE A 153 2.67 -10.59 -10.91
N PRO A 154 3.90 -10.18 -11.26
CA PRO A 154 4.12 -9.30 -12.40
C PRO A 154 3.85 -10.04 -13.71
N ASN A 155 3.13 -9.41 -14.63
CA ASN A 155 2.83 -9.95 -15.96
C ASN A 155 4.07 -10.01 -16.86
N THR A 156 5.11 -9.23 -16.53
CA THR A 156 6.40 -9.24 -17.23
C THR A 156 7.46 -9.75 -16.26
N PRO A 157 7.99 -10.96 -16.44
CA PRO A 157 8.98 -11.51 -15.53
C PRO A 157 10.25 -10.64 -15.53
N LYS A 158 10.66 -10.21 -14.34
CA LYS A 158 12.00 -9.71 -14.10
C LYS A 158 12.81 -10.85 -13.53
N THR A 159 13.90 -11.23 -14.17
CA THR A 159 14.86 -12.17 -13.60
C THR A 159 15.63 -11.49 -12.48
N PHE A 160 15.34 -11.85 -11.24
CA PHE A 160 16.17 -11.51 -10.09
C PHE A 160 16.91 -12.75 -9.62
N LYS A 161 18.21 -12.60 -9.30
CA LYS A 161 18.95 -13.61 -8.58
C LYS A 161 18.61 -13.53 -7.11
N THR A 162 17.91 -14.54 -6.61
CA THR A 162 17.73 -14.72 -5.17
C THR A 162 18.82 -15.67 -4.68
N TYR A 163 19.67 -15.21 -3.75
CA TYR A 163 20.73 -16.01 -3.09
C TYR A 163 21.67 -16.80 -4.01
N GLY A 164 22.11 -16.22 -5.11
CA GLY A 164 23.15 -16.84 -5.97
C GLY A 164 22.71 -18.06 -6.77
N LYS A 165 21.43 -18.46 -6.69
CA LYS A 165 20.85 -19.46 -7.59
C LYS A 165 20.25 -18.72 -8.79
N GLU A 166 20.62 -19.13 -9.98
CA GLU A 166 19.79 -18.85 -11.14
C GLU A 166 18.43 -19.45 -10.81
N THR A 167 17.40 -18.62 -10.73
CA THR A 167 16.02 -19.07 -10.57
C THR A 167 15.66 -19.75 -11.87
N GLY A 168 16.05 -21.02 -12.00
CA GLY A 168 15.52 -21.90 -12.99
C GLY A 168 14.08 -22.15 -12.63
N GLU A 169 13.22 -21.83 -13.51
CA GLU A 169 11.83 -22.07 -13.70
C GLU A 169 11.31 -23.41 -13.16
N VAL A 170 11.25 -23.56 -11.83
CA VAL A 170 10.63 -24.78 -11.25
C VAL A 170 9.11 -24.67 -11.32
N SER A 171 8.54 -23.45 -11.16
CA SER A 171 7.09 -23.20 -11.22
C SER A 171 6.64 -22.49 -12.50
N GLY A 172 7.56 -21.96 -13.30
CA GLY A 172 7.23 -21.06 -14.42
C GLY A 172 6.68 -19.69 -13.99
N LEU A 173 6.72 -19.38 -12.70
CA LEU A 173 6.26 -18.13 -12.14
C LEU A 173 7.39 -17.10 -12.05
N PRO A 174 7.10 -15.79 -12.21
CA PRO A 174 8.07 -14.73 -11.98
C PRO A 174 8.68 -14.80 -10.58
N ALA A 175 10.01 -14.64 -10.49
CA ALA A 175 10.73 -14.69 -9.21
C ALA A 175 10.38 -13.52 -8.28
N ASN A 176 10.01 -12.36 -8.85
CA ASN A 176 9.67 -11.14 -8.11
C ASN A 176 8.18 -11.00 -7.80
N ARG A 177 7.57 -12.06 -7.34
CA ARG A 177 6.19 -12.08 -6.85
C ARG A 177 6.11 -11.73 -5.38
N TYR A 178 4.92 -11.31 -4.94
CA TYR A 178 4.66 -10.87 -3.56
C TYR A 178 3.51 -11.66 -2.97
N GLN A 179 3.50 -11.77 -1.64
CA GLN A 179 2.40 -12.35 -0.88
C GLN A 179 1.85 -11.34 0.11
N PHE A 180 0.53 -11.09 0.08
CA PHE A 180 -0.16 -10.13 0.95
C PHE A 180 -1.20 -10.84 1.81
N HIS A 181 -1.20 -10.50 3.10
CA HIS A 181 -2.21 -10.90 4.06
C HIS A 181 -2.67 -9.71 4.88
N PHE A 182 -3.83 -9.17 4.56
CA PHE A 182 -4.36 -7.94 5.16
C PHE A 182 -4.70 -8.07 6.64
N PRO A 183 -5.31 -9.19 7.12
CA PRO A 183 -5.66 -9.31 8.55
C PRO A 183 -4.47 -9.21 9.50
N ASP A 184 -3.29 -9.70 9.11
CA ASP A 184 -2.07 -9.62 9.92
C ASP A 184 -1.12 -8.50 9.45
N ASN A 185 -1.55 -7.65 8.50
CA ASN A 185 -0.74 -6.57 7.96
C ASN A 185 0.63 -7.04 7.43
N GLN A 186 0.65 -8.21 6.78
CA GLN A 186 1.82 -8.86 6.22
C GLN A 186 1.86 -8.66 4.70
N PHE A 187 2.90 -7.98 4.21
CA PHE A 187 3.10 -7.68 2.79
C PHE A 187 4.55 -8.02 2.43
N MET A 188 4.75 -9.21 1.91
CA MET A 188 6.06 -9.83 1.81
C MET A 188 6.54 -9.94 0.35
N ASP A 189 7.82 -9.67 0.12
CA ASP A 189 8.49 -10.02 -1.13
C ASP A 189 8.78 -11.54 -1.20
N ALA A 190 9.43 -11.99 -2.27
CA ALA A 190 9.77 -13.40 -2.46
C ALA A 190 10.80 -13.92 -1.42
N ASP A 191 11.55 -13.04 -0.79
CA ASP A 191 12.52 -13.37 0.27
C ASP A 191 11.89 -13.42 1.68
N ASP A 192 10.56 -13.28 1.78
CA ASP A 192 9.79 -13.16 3.03
C ASP A 192 10.17 -11.92 3.85
N ARG A 193 10.52 -10.83 3.15
CA ARG A 193 10.80 -9.54 3.78
C ARG A 193 9.60 -8.62 3.63
N GLN A 194 9.28 -7.92 4.72
CA GLN A 194 8.20 -6.92 4.72
C GLN A 194 8.54 -5.78 3.74
N ILE A 195 7.64 -5.50 2.82
CA ILE A 195 7.77 -4.37 1.89
C ILE A 195 7.06 -3.12 2.41
N ASN A 196 7.44 -1.96 1.89
CA ASN A 196 6.65 -0.75 2.03
C ASN A 196 5.47 -0.79 1.06
N LEU A 197 4.30 -1.24 1.55
CA LEU A 197 3.10 -1.38 0.74
C LEU A 197 2.63 -0.05 0.12
N ILE A 198 2.76 1.07 0.85
CA ILE A 198 2.36 2.39 0.37
C ILE A 198 3.20 2.78 -0.85
N GLU A 199 4.50 2.64 -0.76
CA GLU A 199 5.41 2.89 -1.87
C GLU A 199 5.12 1.94 -3.03
N PHE A 200 4.95 0.65 -2.75
CA PHE A 200 4.64 -0.36 -3.76
C PHE A 200 3.37 -0.01 -4.55
N LEU A 201 2.26 0.32 -3.88
CA LEU A 201 1.00 0.64 -4.55
C LEU A 201 1.01 1.99 -5.27
N ASN A 202 1.75 2.99 -4.76
CA ASN A 202 1.86 4.30 -5.41
C ASN A 202 2.82 4.30 -6.62
N THR A 203 3.76 3.36 -6.70
CA THR A 203 4.72 3.25 -7.82
C THR A 203 4.29 2.27 -8.91
N ASN A 204 3.20 1.54 -8.68
CA ASN A 204 2.66 0.57 -9.64
C ASN A 204 1.36 1.07 -10.30
N GLU A 205 0.67 0.21 -11.04
CA GLU A 205 -0.54 0.61 -11.76
C GLU A 205 -1.69 0.99 -10.81
N GLU A 206 -2.41 2.06 -11.14
CA GLU A 206 -3.52 2.57 -10.33
C GLU A 206 -4.63 1.52 -10.14
N GLY A 207 -4.88 0.67 -11.14
CA GLY A 207 -5.85 -0.42 -11.04
C GLY A 207 -5.56 -1.40 -9.91
N LEU A 208 -4.29 -1.72 -9.66
CA LEU A 208 -3.88 -2.57 -8.55
C LEU A 208 -4.17 -1.92 -7.19
N LYS A 209 -3.90 -0.63 -7.09
CA LYS A 209 -4.19 0.16 -5.91
C LYS A 209 -5.69 0.19 -5.61
N GLN A 210 -6.52 0.47 -6.62
CA GLN A 210 -7.98 0.48 -6.49
C GLN A 210 -8.56 -0.91 -6.17
N PHE A 211 -7.96 -1.98 -6.71
CA PHE A 211 -8.36 -3.35 -6.41
C PHE A 211 -8.25 -3.69 -4.91
N PHE A 212 -7.16 -3.27 -4.25
CA PHE A 212 -6.95 -3.56 -2.83
C PHE A 212 -7.69 -2.64 -1.85
N LYS A 213 -8.29 -1.57 -2.32
CA LYS A 213 -9.03 -0.61 -1.48
C LYS A 213 -10.07 -1.28 -0.55
N PRO A 214 -10.94 -2.20 -1.02
CA PRO A 214 -11.91 -2.90 -0.17
C PRO A 214 -11.25 -3.76 0.92
N GLU A 215 -10.08 -4.35 0.67
CA GLU A 215 -9.39 -5.19 1.64
C GLU A 215 -8.84 -4.37 2.82
N PHE A 216 -8.34 -3.16 2.56
CA PHE A 216 -7.99 -2.23 3.63
C PHE A 216 -9.20 -1.90 4.50
N MET A 217 -10.36 -1.68 3.88
CA MET A 217 -11.59 -1.34 4.61
C MET A 217 -12.10 -2.47 5.49
N LYS A 218 -12.08 -3.72 5.01
CA LYS A 218 -12.48 -4.89 5.82
C LYS A 218 -11.65 -5.04 7.09
N SER A 219 -10.36 -4.71 7.03
CA SER A 219 -9.49 -4.78 8.21
C SER A 219 -9.80 -3.71 9.26
N LEU A 220 -10.53 -2.64 8.89
CA LEU A 220 -10.82 -1.50 9.75
C LEU A 220 -12.14 -1.59 10.49
N THR A 221 -13.17 -2.13 9.83
CA THR A 221 -14.56 -2.03 10.32
C THR A 221 -15.00 -3.24 11.16
N GLY A 222 -14.22 -4.33 11.18
CA GLY A 222 -14.68 -5.59 11.79
C GLY A 222 -15.98 -6.10 11.15
N ASP A 223 -16.53 -7.19 11.66
CA ASP A 223 -17.69 -7.87 11.05
C ASP A 223 -19.01 -7.06 11.05
N LYS A 224 -19.11 -5.97 11.84
CA LYS A 224 -20.36 -5.20 11.98
C LYS A 224 -20.29 -3.74 11.53
N GLY A 225 -19.13 -3.22 11.22
CA GLY A 225 -18.99 -1.81 10.80
C GLY A 225 -19.41 -0.75 11.84
N GLU A 226 -19.58 -1.14 13.11
CA GLU A 226 -20.08 -0.25 14.16
C GLU A 226 -18.99 0.53 14.88
N LYS A 227 -17.74 0.06 14.80
CA LYS A 227 -16.59 0.66 15.49
C LYS A 227 -15.40 0.72 14.57
N VAL A 228 -14.83 1.90 14.45
CA VAL A 228 -13.55 2.12 13.74
C VAL A 228 -12.52 2.68 14.72
N VAL A 229 -11.37 2.05 14.80
CA VAL A 229 -10.22 2.49 15.60
C VAL A 229 -9.01 2.61 14.68
N ILE A 230 -8.37 3.75 14.72
CA ILE A 230 -7.19 4.07 13.92
C ILE A 230 -6.07 4.46 14.86
N ASP A 231 -5.00 3.68 14.85
CA ASP A 231 -3.75 3.97 15.56
C ASP A 231 -2.67 4.38 14.54
N TYR A 232 -2.61 5.67 14.24
CA TYR A 232 -1.67 6.22 13.26
C TYR A 232 -0.24 6.25 13.84
N PRO A 233 0.81 5.89 13.07
CA PRO A 233 0.83 5.47 11.67
C PRO A 233 0.85 3.93 11.47
N SER A 234 0.62 3.15 12.50
CA SER A 234 1.01 1.74 12.55
C SER A 234 -0.01 0.77 11.93
N ASP A 235 -1.27 1.18 11.79
CA ASP A 235 -2.34 0.28 11.37
C ASP A 235 -2.69 0.35 9.86
N SER A 236 -3.63 -0.49 9.46
CA SER A 236 -4.11 -0.55 8.07
C SER A 236 -4.87 0.71 7.65
N ALA A 237 -5.51 1.42 8.59
CA ALA A 237 -6.21 2.66 8.32
C ALA A 237 -5.25 3.79 7.96
N SER A 238 -4.13 3.88 8.66
CA SER A 238 -3.07 4.83 8.34
C SER A 238 -2.53 4.62 6.93
N LYS A 239 -2.36 3.36 6.54
CA LYS A 239 -1.97 3.01 5.18
C LYS A 239 -3.05 3.39 4.17
N PHE A 240 -4.33 3.14 4.50
CA PHE A 240 -5.44 3.57 3.65
C PHE A 240 -5.44 5.09 3.46
N ILE A 241 -5.32 5.86 4.54
CA ILE A 241 -5.28 7.33 4.48
C ILE A 241 -4.09 7.82 3.65
N ALA A 242 -2.92 7.21 3.81
CA ALA A 242 -1.73 7.56 3.03
C ALA A 242 -1.85 7.22 1.53
N LEU A 243 -2.66 6.21 1.17
CA LEU A 243 -2.88 5.79 -0.21
C LEU A 243 -3.99 6.55 -0.91
N TYR A 244 -5.09 6.80 -0.21
CA TYR A 244 -6.36 7.28 -0.81
C TYR A 244 -6.80 8.65 -0.30
N GLY A 245 -6.16 9.15 0.74
CA GLY A 245 -6.53 10.41 1.38
C GLY A 245 -7.54 10.25 2.52
N PHE A 246 -7.60 11.28 3.36
CA PHE A 246 -8.44 11.29 4.54
C PHE A 246 -9.93 11.43 4.20
N ASP A 247 -10.27 12.28 3.22
CA ASP A 247 -11.65 12.45 2.75
C ASP A 247 -12.21 11.16 2.15
N GLU A 248 -11.39 10.46 1.36
CA GLU A 248 -11.77 9.17 0.80
C GLU A 248 -11.98 8.12 1.89
N PHE A 249 -11.13 8.14 2.93
CA PHE A 249 -11.32 7.27 4.09
C PHE A 249 -12.68 7.54 4.75
N PHE A 250 -13.02 8.79 4.99
CA PHE A 250 -14.33 9.17 5.57
C PHE A 250 -15.50 8.71 4.68
N ALA A 251 -15.40 8.90 3.36
CA ALA A 251 -16.44 8.49 2.42
C ALA A 251 -16.73 6.97 2.42
N THR A 252 -15.74 6.16 2.80
CA THR A 252 -15.87 4.70 2.85
C THR A 252 -16.42 4.16 4.18
N LEU A 253 -16.50 4.98 5.23
CA LEU A 253 -17.03 4.55 6.51
C LEU A 253 -18.54 4.27 6.42
N PRO A 254 -19.05 3.20 7.10
CA PRO A 254 -20.46 2.85 7.04
C PRO A 254 -21.33 3.82 7.86
N ASP A 255 -22.53 4.11 7.39
CA ASP A 255 -23.50 4.96 8.13
C ASP A 255 -23.97 4.35 9.47
N THR A 256 -23.74 3.05 9.65
CA THR A 256 -24.00 2.32 10.89
C THR A 256 -22.97 2.55 11.99
N LEU A 257 -21.97 3.41 11.74
CA LEU A 257 -20.87 3.66 12.65
C LEU A 257 -21.37 4.26 13.98
N LYS A 258 -21.05 3.60 15.09
CA LYS A 258 -21.39 4.05 16.45
C LYS A 258 -20.22 4.66 17.19
N ARG A 259 -18.99 4.24 16.89
CA ARG A 259 -17.78 4.72 17.57
C ARG A 259 -16.68 4.98 16.58
N LEU A 260 -16.08 6.15 16.64
CA LEU A 260 -14.92 6.54 15.82
C LEU A 260 -13.77 6.95 16.75
N THR A 261 -12.66 6.27 16.65
CA THR A 261 -11.43 6.59 17.39
C THR A 261 -10.30 6.80 16.40
N PHE A 262 -9.62 7.92 16.51
CA PHE A 262 -8.39 8.20 15.80
C PHE A 262 -7.33 8.67 16.80
N LYS A 263 -6.22 7.93 16.91
CA LYS A 263 -5.11 8.25 17.81
C LYS A 263 -3.84 8.42 17.01
N ASN A 264 -3.19 9.55 17.18
CA ASN A 264 -1.82 9.70 16.74
C ASN A 264 -0.88 9.19 17.81
N THR A 265 -0.23 8.05 17.55
CA THR A 265 0.80 7.47 18.42
C THR A 265 2.22 7.80 17.95
N SER A 266 2.35 8.52 16.84
CA SER A 266 3.61 8.99 16.28
C SER A 266 4.13 10.22 17.03
N ARG A 267 5.45 10.45 16.93
CA ARG A 267 6.05 11.75 17.30
C ARG A 267 5.81 12.82 16.24
N ASP A 268 5.41 12.42 15.05
CA ASP A 268 5.11 13.35 13.97
C ASP A 268 3.75 13.99 14.21
N LYS A 269 3.70 15.30 14.06
CA LYS A 269 2.43 16.02 14.16
C LYS A 269 1.56 15.71 12.94
N ILE A 270 0.33 15.34 13.21
CA ILE A 270 -0.73 15.24 12.21
C ILE A 270 -1.77 16.29 12.56
N SER A 271 -2.18 17.07 11.58
CA SER A 271 -3.22 18.09 11.73
C SER A 271 -4.31 17.83 10.69
N LEU A 272 -5.37 17.13 11.11
CA LEU A 272 -6.48 16.75 10.26
C LEU A 272 -7.63 17.77 10.39
N ASN A 273 -8.15 18.19 9.26
CA ASN A 273 -9.43 18.87 9.20
C ASN A 273 -10.51 17.81 9.04
N ILE A 274 -11.39 17.71 10.02
CA ILE A 274 -12.49 16.74 9.96
C ILE A 274 -13.49 17.19 8.90
N PRO A 275 -13.84 16.35 7.90
CA PRO A 275 -14.73 16.75 6.82
C PRO A 275 -16.19 16.89 7.27
N ASN A 276 -16.97 17.68 6.52
CA ASN A 276 -18.42 17.86 6.76
C ASN A 276 -19.19 16.54 6.71
N ASP A 277 -18.69 15.55 6.01
CA ASP A 277 -19.23 14.20 5.94
C ASP A 277 -19.39 13.53 7.31
N ILE A 278 -18.72 13.99 8.38
CA ILE A 278 -18.94 13.53 9.75
C ILE A 278 -20.42 13.57 10.13
N GLY A 279 -21.16 14.57 9.65
CA GLY A 279 -22.58 14.79 9.96
C GLY A 279 -23.52 13.70 9.45
N ARG A 280 -23.09 12.81 8.54
CA ARG A 280 -23.91 11.70 8.02
C ARG A 280 -24.02 10.52 8.99
N PHE A 281 -23.08 10.37 9.92
CA PHE A 281 -23.03 9.23 10.84
C PHE A 281 -24.00 9.37 12.01
N LYS A 282 -25.29 9.32 11.74
CA LYS A 282 -26.34 9.60 12.73
C LYS A 282 -26.40 8.62 13.93
N GLN A 283 -25.70 7.48 13.83
CA GLN A 283 -25.61 6.49 14.91
C GLN A 283 -24.38 6.68 15.81
N LEU A 284 -23.49 7.66 15.52
CA LEU A 284 -22.33 7.92 16.36
C LEU A 284 -22.75 8.36 17.75
N ASN A 285 -22.29 7.61 18.73
CA ASN A 285 -22.46 7.93 20.16
C ASN A 285 -21.13 8.29 20.84
N ALA A 286 -19.98 7.94 20.25
CA ALA A 286 -18.68 8.29 20.79
C ALA A 286 -17.67 8.62 19.69
N ILE A 287 -16.98 9.74 19.86
CA ILE A 287 -15.84 10.17 19.07
C ILE A 287 -14.65 10.39 19.99
N ASN A 288 -13.48 9.84 19.63
CA ASN A 288 -12.25 10.04 20.35
C ASN A 288 -11.10 10.33 19.37
N PHE A 289 -10.70 11.60 19.28
CA PHE A 289 -9.59 12.07 18.45
C PHE A 289 -8.45 12.54 19.34
N VAL A 290 -7.32 11.86 19.29
CA VAL A 290 -6.17 12.11 20.16
C VAL A 290 -4.96 12.56 19.32
N GLY A 291 -4.53 13.79 19.50
CA GLY A 291 -3.29 14.31 18.91
C GLY A 291 -3.30 14.43 17.38
N CYS A 292 -4.46 14.66 16.76
CA CYS A 292 -4.57 14.57 15.30
C CYS A 292 -5.48 15.62 14.64
N VAL A 293 -6.24 16.42 15.40
CA VAL A 293 -7.27 17.32 14.84
C VAL A 293 -6.83 18.78 14.89
N ALA A 294 -6.97 19.47 13.75
CA ALA A 294 -6.78 20.92 13.64
C ALA A 294 -8.11 21.69 13.61
N SER A 295 -9.17 21.12 13.03
CA SER A 295 -10.48 21.74 12.97
C SER A 295 -11.63 20.73 12.98
N LEU A 296 -12.77 21.17 13.53
CA LEU A 296 -14.03 20.45 13.48
C LEU A 296 -15.03 21.26 12.67
N PRO A 297 -15.84 20.62 11.79
CA PRO A 297 -16.89 21.29 11.05
C PRO A 297 -18.15 21.48 11.89
N GLU A 298 -18.97 22.47 11.55
CA GLU A 298 -20.31 22.66 12.11
C GLU A 298 -21.21 21.39 11.98
N ALA A 299 -20.96 20.60 10.93
CA ALA A 299 -21.71 19.36 10.70
C ALA A 299 -21.62 18.35 11.86
N ILE A 300 -20.62 18.47 12.76
CA ILE A 300 -20.53 17.58 13.94
C ILE A 300 -21.72 17.73 14.86
N CYS A 301 -22.30 18.94 14.90
CA CYS A 301 -23.46 19.23 15.75
C CYS A 301 -24.75 18.55 15.28
N SER A 302 -24.79 18.03 14.07
CA SER A 302 -25.90 17.22 13.55
C SER A 302 -25.90 15.77 14.05
N LEU A 303 -24.93 15.40 14.89
CA LEU A 303 -24.82 14.08 15.50
C LEU A 303 -25.68 14.00 16.76
N GLU A 304 -26.98 13.88 16.58
CA GLU A 304 -27.97 13.90 17.67
C GLU A 304 -27.75 12.81 18.74
N ASN A 305 -27.11 11.70 18.39
CA ASN A 305 -26.86 10.60 19.32
C ASN A 305 -25.48 10.68 20.00
N LEU A 306 -24.67 11.71 19.73
CA LEU A 306 -23.33 11.81 20.29
C LEU A 306 -23.38 12.13 21.78
N GLN A 307 -22.83 11.23 22.60
CA GLN A 307 -22.76 11.33 24.06
C GLN A 307 -21.36 11.66 24.55
N TYR A 308 -20.34 11.21 23.82
CA TYR A 308 -18.94 11.34 24.22
C TYR A 308 -18.12 11.95 23.08
N LEU A 309 -17.54 13.11 23.32
CA LEU A 309 -16.58 13.76 22.41
C LEU A 309 -15.28 14.01 23.14
N SER A 310 -14.22 13.30 22.77
CA SER A 310 -12.88 13.49 23.28
C SER A 310 -11.95 14.02 22.18
N LEU A 311 -11.29 15.12 22.49
CA LEU A 311 -10.37 15.85 21.62
C LEU A 311 -9.03 16.06 22.34
N VAL A 312 -8.59 15.08 23.08
CA VAL A 312 -7.40 15.14 23.93
C VAL A 312 -6.12 15.33 23.11
N ASN A 313 -5.20 16.16 23.63
CA ASN A 313 -3.88 16.41 23.05
C ASN A 313 -3.92 16.94 21.60
N ASN A 314 -4.89 17.77 21.23
CA ASN A 314 -4.98 18.43 19.92
C ASN A 314 -4.49 19.88 19.98
N PRO A 315 -3.17 20.14 19.93
CA PRO A 315 -2.61 21.47 20.12
C PRO A 315 -2.93 22.44 18.98
N ASP A 316 -3.26 21.92 17.80
CA ASP A 316 -3.58 22.73 16.62
C ASP A 316 -5.08 23.08 16.54
N LEU A 317 -5.92 22.48 17.40
CA LEU A 317 -7.36 22.79 17.46
C LEU A 317 -7.59 24.10 18.19
N GLN A 318 -7.85 25.16 17.45
CA GLN A 318 -7.97 26.52 18.00
C GLN A 318 -9.39 26.87 18.45
N MET A 319 -10.40 26.39 17.72
CA MET A 319 -11.80 26.70 17.97
C MET A 319 -12.68 25.45 17.86
N LEU A 320 -13.74 25.44 18.62
CA LEU A 320 -14.84 24.50 18.49
C LEU A 320 -16.03 25.16 17.80
N PRO A 321 -16.86 24.43 17.07
CA PRO A 321 -18.15 24.93 16.58
C PRO A 321 -19.03 25.46 17.71
N GLU A 322 -19.69 26.61 17.51
CA GLU A 322 -20.52 27.27 18.52
C GLU A 322 -21.67 26.36 19.00
N CYS A 323 -22.17 25.51 18.13
CA CYS A 323 -23.27 24.59 18.41
C CYS A 323 -22.92 23.42 19.33
N ILE A 324 -21.64 23.20 19.70
CA ILE A 324 -21.26 22.02 20.51
C ILE A 324 -21.94 21.99 21.88
N GLY A 325 -22.05 23.14 22.54
CA GLY A 325 -22.74 23.24 23.82
C GLY A 325 -24.24 22.95 23.74
N ASP A 326 -24.86 23.13 22.58
CA ASP A 326 -26.28 22.92 22.36
C ASP A 326 -26.62 21.51 21.84
N MET A 327 -25.64 20.61 21.72
CA MET A 327 -25.88 19.23 21.30
C MET A 327 -26.70 18.46 22.34
N PRO A 328 -27.87 17.88 21.98
CA PRO A 328 -28.88 17.46 22.95
C PRO A 328 -28.44 16.33 23.87
N ASN A 329 -27.63 15.41 23.37
CA ASN A 329 -27.24 14.21 24.10
C ASN A 329 -25.76 14.16 24.48
N LEU A 330 -24.98 15.24 24.25
CA LEU A 330 -23.58 15.27 24.60
C LEU A 330 -23.42 15.35 26.13
N MET A 331 -22.86 14.30 26.73
CA MET A 331 -22.64 14.20 28.17
C MET A 331 -21.21 14.49 28.58
N VAL A 332 -20.25 14.22 27.70
CA VAL A 332 -18.83 14.39 27.98
C VAL A 332 -18.14 15.12 26.84
N LEU A 333 -17.51 16.25 27.16
CA LEU A 333 -16.58 16.96 26.29
C LEU A 333 -15.20 16.98 26.96
N ASN A 334 -14.22 16.25 26.39
CA ASN A 334 -12.89 16.15 26.92
C ASN A 334 -11.87 16.85 26.00
N LEU A 335 -11.25 17.91 26.48
CA LEU A 335 -10.24 18.75 25.82
C LEU A 335 -8.88 18.67 26.50
N GLY A 336 -8.64 17.70 27.38
CA GLY A 336 -7.42 17.57 28.17
C GLY A 336 -6.16 17.60 27.30
N GLY A 337 -5.13 18.36 27.70
CA GLY A 337 -3.88 18.49 26.97
C GLY A 337 -3.97 19.16 25.60
N SER A 338 -5.11 19.76 25.24
CA SER A 338 -5.30 20.53 24.02
C SER A 338 -4.70 21.93 24.13
N ASN A 339 -4.91 22.77 23.10
CA ASN A 339 -4.35 24.12 23.06
C ASN A 339 -4.82 24.97 24.27
N PRO A 340 -3.92 25.46 25.13
CA PRO A 340 -4.30 26.27 26.30
C PRO A 340 -4.89 27.63 25.91
N GLN A 341 -4.72 28.07 24.66
CA GLN A 341 -5.32 29.29 24.11
C GLN A 341 -6.61 29.02 23.35
N GLN A 342 -7.14 27.79 23.40
CA GLN A 342 -8.37 27.41 22.74
C GLN A 342 -9.53 28.25 23.29
N VAL A 343 -10.25 28.91 22.37
CA VAL A 343 -11.45 29.65 22.70
C VAL A 343 -12.63 28.66 22.71
N LEU A 344 -13.23 28.51 23.90
CA LEU A 344 -14.45 27.69 24.02
C LEU A 344 -15.68 28.51 23.65
N PRO A 345 -16.65 27.93 22.95
CA PRO A 345 -17.92 28.56 22.64
C PRO A 345 -18.71 28.95 23.91
N GLU A 346 -19.46 30.03 23.84
CA GLU A 346 -20.33 30.48 24.93
C GLU A 346 -21.40 29.42 25.30
N SER A 347 -21.86 28.67 24.30
CA SER A 347 -22.79 27.54 24.49
C SER A 347 -22.24 26.48 25.43
N VAL A 348 -20.92 26.19 25.36
CA VAL A 348 -20.25 25.19 26.22
C VAL A 348 -20.20 25.69 27.67
N PHE A 349 -19.85 26.97 27.88
CA PHE A 349 -19.82 27.54 29.24
C PHE A 349 -21.24 27.56 29.85
N ARG A 350 -22.22 28.06 29.12
CA ARG A 350 -23.62 28.05 29.55
C ARG A 350 -24.08 26.66 29.96
N ARG A 351 -23.76 25.65 29.17
CA ARG A 351 -24.15 24.27 29.46
C ARG A 351 -23.44 23.72 30.69
N ALA A 352 -22.15 23.97 30.85
CA ALA A 352 -21.38 23.53 32.01
C ALA A 352 -21.91 24.13 33.32
N GLU A 353 -22.55 25.29 33.28
CA GLU A 353 -23.17 25.95 34.44
C GLU A 353 -24.61 25.45 34.74
N THR A 354 -25.33 24.96 33.74
CA THR A 354 -26.78 24.69 33.85
C THR A 354 -27.14 23.21 33.81
N ASP A 355 -26.24 22.33 33.35
CA ASP A 355 -26.47 20.91 33.13
C ASP A 355 -25.51 20.09 34.01
N GLU A 356 -26.04 19.54 35.13
CA GLU A 356 -25.25 18.75 36.10
C GLU A 356 -24.74 17.42 35.53
N ASP A 357 -25.35 16.92 34.46
CA ASP A 357 -24.95 15.69 33.78
C ASP A 357 -23.85 15.92 32.71
N PHE A 358 -23.60 17.19 32.36
CA PHE A 358 -22.56 17.55 31.39
C PHE A 358 -21.20 17.67 32.04
N ASN A 359 -20.25 16.86 31.58
CA ASN A 359 -18.89 16.82 32.11
C ASN A 359 -17.91 17.47 31.11
N LEU A 360 -17.34 18.61 31.48
CA LEU A 360 -16.31 19.34 30.75
C LEU A 360 -14.92 19.10 31.38
N PHE A 361 -14.00 18.52 30.59
CA PHE A 361 -12.60 18.33 31.00
C PHE A 361 -11.69 19.21 30.11
N THR A 362 -11.06 20.21 30.70
CA THR A 362 -10.20 21.16 29.99
C THR A 362 -8.73 21.07 30.38
N HIS A 363 -8.39 20.41 31.51
CA HIS A 363 -7.02 20.35 32.04
C HIS A 363 -6.70 18.95 32.56
N SER A 364 -5.45 18.55 32.40
CA SER A 364 -4.76 17.51 33.16
C SER A 364 -3.29 17.83 33.22
#